data_3599ddbeab719366721499a6b8130b57
#
_entry.id   3599ddbeab719366721499a6b8130b57
#
_cell.length_a   1.000
_cell.length_b   1.000
_cell.length_c   1.000
_cell.angle_alpha   90.00
_cell.angle_beta   90.00
_cell.angle_gamma   90.00
#
_symmetry.space_group_name_H-M   'P 1'
#
loop_
_entity.id
_entity.type
_entity.pdbx_description
1 polymer ?
#
loop_
_entity_poly.entity_id
_entity_poly.type
_entity_poly.pdbx_seq_one_letter_code
_entity_poly.pdbx_strand_id
1 'polypeptide(L)'
;MVRATFSGFNTALSALQANQKRLDITGQNLSNMNTAGYTRQQLEASSLNYTNPVSHYSNGNETAVGFGVSMDRVSQIRDPYLDIQYRSQSADCSYTNRLQTALNSLSKVLDETTISGIRKAFDNIQST
;
A
#
# COMPACT_ATOMS: atom_id res chain seq x y z
N MET A 1 34.72 30.60 5.65
CA MET A 1 34.38 30.00 4.34
C MET A 1 33.37 30.90 3.64
N VAL A 2 33.68 31.38 2.45
CA VAL A 2 32.71 32.16 1.66
C VAL A 2 31.71 31.18 1.08
N ARG A 3 30.47 31.19 1.59
CA ARG A 3 29.38 30.47 0.92
C ARG A 3 29.17 31.10 -0.45
N ALA A 4 29.04 30.26 -1.48
CA ALA A 4 28.65 30.75 -2.79
C ALA A 4 27.34 31.54 -2.64
N THR A 5 27.28 32.75 -3.20
CA THR A 5 26.18 33.73 -3.04
C THR A 5 24.81 33.15 -3.34
N PHE A 6 24.74 32.09 -4.18
CA PHE A 6 23.52 31.43 -4.59
C PHE A 6 23.17 30.16 -3.79
N SER A 7 23.97 29.77 -2.79
CA SER A 7 23.67 28.56 -1.99
C SER A 7 22.38 28.68 -1.19
N GLY A 8 22.08 29.87 -0.66
CA GLY A 8 20.83 30.16 0.02
C GLY A 8 19.61 30.08 -0.90
N PHE A 9 19.78 30.52 -2.15
CA PHE A 9 18.72 30.44 -3.15
C PHE A 9 18.40 28.96 -3.51
N ASN A 10 19.43 28.14 -3.70
CA ASN A 10 19.22 26.71 -3.96
C ASN A 10 18.54 25.99 -2.78
N THR A 11 18.91 26.35 -1.55
CA THR A 11 18.25 25.84 -0.34
C THR A 11 16.76 26.22 -0.30
N ALA A 12 16.45 27.48 -0.59
CA ALA A 12 15.08 27.96 -0.65
C ALA A 12 14.28 27.30 -1.79
N LEU A 13 14.89 27.11 -2.94
CA LEU A 13 14.27 26.45 -4.11
C LEU A 13 13.95 24.98 -3.79
N SER A 14 14.87 24.23 -3.17
CA SER A 14 14.63 22.84 -2.77
C SER A 14 13.48 22.72 -1.77
N ALA A 15 13.39 23.65 -0.80
CA ALA A 15 12.31 23.68 0.16
C ALA A 15 10.96 24.00 -0.52
N LEU A 16 10.94 24.92 -1.48
CA LEU A 16 9.75 25.27 -2.24
C LEU A 16 9.23 24.07 -3.06
N GLN A 17 10.12 23.41 -3.78
CA GLN A 17 9.78 22.21 -4.54
C GLN A 17 9.25 21.07 -3.67
N ALA A 18 9.87 20.84 -2.49
CA ALA A 18 9.40 19.84 -1.55
C ALA A 18 7.99 20.17 -1.00
N ASN A 19 7.72 21.45 -0.71
CA ASN A 19 6.40 21.88 -0.25
C ASN A 19 5.34 21.77 -1.35
N GLN A 20 5.68 22.11 -2.59
CA GLN A 20 4.79 21.93 -3.73
C GLN A 20 4.44 20.45 -3.89
N LYS A 21 5.42 19.56 -3.82
CA LYS A 21 5.19 18.11 -3.90
C LYS A 21 4.32 17.58 -2.76
N ARG A 22 4.48 18.11 -1.53
CA ARG A 22 3.60 17.79 -0.40
C ARG A 22 2.16 18.23 -0.63
N LEU A 23 1.96 19.40 -1.23
CA LEU A 23 0.63 19.90 -1.59
C LEU A 23 -0.02 19.02 -2.65
N ASP A 24 0.72 18.61 -3.68
CA ASP A 24 0.23 17.69 -4.71
C ASP A 24 -0.24 16.35 -4.10
N ILE A 25 0.57 15.78 -3.19
CA ILE A 25 0.23 14.55 -2.49
C ILE A 25 -0.99 14.73 -1.59
N THR A 26 -1.10 15.87 -0.91
CA THR A 26 -2.26 16.19 -0.07
C THR A 26 -3.52 16.31 -0.92
N GLY A 27 -3.44 16.97 -2.07
CA GLY A 27 -4.53 17.05 -3.04
C GLY A 27 -4.96 15.67 -3.55
N GLN A 28 -4.00 14.81 -3.88
CA GLN A 28 -4.26 13.43 -4.29
C GLN A 28 -4.93 12.61 -3.18
N ASN A 29 -4.45 12.73 -1.93
CA ASN A 29 -5.06 12.07 -0.78
C ASN A 29 -6.49 12.53 -0.54
N LEU A 30 -6.75 13.84 -0.66
CA LEU A 30 -8.07 14.42 -0.47
C LEU A 30 -9.05 13.98 -1.57
N SER A 31 -8.59 13.98 -2.82
CA SER A 31 -9.40 13.57 -3.97
C SER A 31 -9.82 12.11 -3.91
N ASN A 32 -8.97 11.25 -3.30
CA ASN A 32 -9.21 9.82 -3.20
C ASN A 32 -9.66 9.36 -1.81
N MET A 33 -10.06 10.27 -0.93
CA MET A 33 -10.44 9.96 0.45
C MET A 33 -11.58 8.93 0.53
N ASN A 34 -12.52 8.96 -0.41
CA ASN A 34 -13.66 8.06 -0.49
C ASN A 34 -13.47 6.90 -1.50
N THR A 35 -12.28 6.77 -2.10
CA THR A 35 -12.00 5.69 -3.05
C THR A 35 -11.69 4.40 -2.30
N ALA A 36 -12.48 3.35 -2.54
CA ALA A 36 -12.26 2.05 -1.90
C ALA A 36 -10.87 1.49 -2.28
N GLY A 37 -10.12 1.06 -1.26
CA GLY A 37 -8.77 0.50 -1.45
C GLY A 37 -7.65 1.55 -1.59
N TYR A 38 -7.96 2.83 -1.56
CA TYR A 38 -6.94 3.87 -1.58
C TYR A 38 -6.17 3.92 -0.26
N THR A 39 -4.86 4.02 -0.34
CA THR A 39 -3.97 4.17 0.81
C THR A 39 -3.31 5.54 0.78
N ARG A 40 -3.39 6.27 1.89
CA ARG A 40 -2.80 7.61 2.03
C ARG A 40 -1.30 7.59 1.74
N GLN A 41 -0.85 8.54 0.94
CA GLN A 41 0.55 8.73 0.57
C GLN A 41 1.18 9.85 1.38
N GLN A 42 2.50 9.76 1.61
CA GLN A 42 3.31 10.83 2.17
C GLN A 42 4.63 10.95 1.44
N LEU A 43 5.19 12.16 1.44
CA LEU A 43 6.54 12.42 0.96
C LEU A 43 7.54 12.12 2.07
N GLU A 44 8.48 11.22 1.80
CA GLU A 44 9.69 11.07 2.60
C GLU A 44 10.75 12.01 2.08
N ALA A 45 11.29 12.83 2.96
CA ALA A 45 12.30 13.81 2.62
C ALA A 45 13.38 13.81 3.68
N SER A 46 14.63 13.94 3.26
CA SER A 46 15.80 14.00 4.12
C SER A 46 16.50 15.35 4.02
N SER A 47 17.29 15.67 5.03
CA SER A 47 18.13 16.87 5.04
C SER A 47 19.37 16.64 4.16
N LEU A 48 19.61 17.53 3.20
CA LEU A 48 20.85 17.56 2.44
C LEU A 48 21.97 18.11 3.33
N ASN A 49 22.71 17.21 3.96
CA ASN A 49 23.91 17.53 4.72
C ASN A 49 25.13 17.01 3.98
N TYR A 50 26.06 17.89 3.67
CA TYR A 50 27.37 17.47 3.18
C TYR A 50 28.25 17.10 4.37
N THR A 51 28.41 15.83 4.64
CA THR A 51 29.38 15.35 5.62
C THR A 51 30.74 15.29 4.94
N ASN A 52 31.60 16.27 5.19
CA ASN A 52 32.98 16.21 4.71
C ASN A 52 33.74 15.13 5.51
N PRO A 53 34.24 14.05 4.87
CA PRO A 53 34.95 12.98 5.58
C PRO A 53 36.26 13.44 6.25
N VAL A 54 36.74 14.65 5.94
CA VAL A 54 37.93 15.25 6.57
C VAL A 54 37.62 15.97 7.88
N SER A 55 36.33 16.06 8.27
CA SER A 55 35.88 16.81 9.45
C SER A 55 36.10 16.09 10.80
N HIS A 56 36.86 15.00 10.87
CA HIS A 56 37.29 14.42 12.16
C HIS A 56 38.14 15.35 13.04
N TYR A 57 38.58 16.47 12.50
CA TYR A 57 39.41 17.47 13.19
C TYR A 57 38.76 18.86 13.30
N SER A 58 37.49 19.02 12.92
CA SER A 58 36.82 20.31 13.12
C SER A 58 36.39 20.44 14.58
N ASN A 59 36.99 21.39 15.27
CA ASN A 59 36.48 21.85 16.57
C ASN A 59 34.98 22.19 16.44
N GLY A 60 34.13 21.63 17.32
CA GLY A 60 32.67 21.70 17.30
C GLY A 60 32.02 23.10 17.33
N ASN A 61 32.67 24.09 16.79
CA ASN A 61 32.24 25.48 16.72
C ASN A 61 31.88 25.95 15.30
N GLU A 62 31.80 25.03 14.33
CA GLU A 62 31.34 25.36 12.98
C GLU A 62 29.82 25.27 12.91
N THR A 63 29.16 26.42 12.77
CA THR A 63 27.73 26.53 12.42
C THR A 63 27.54 26.08 10.96
N ALA A 64 27.46 24.76 10.75
CA ALA A 64 27.14 24.19 9.44
C ALA A 64 25.64 24.30 9.21
N VAL A 65 25.22 25.20 8.34
CA VAL A 65 23.84 25.29 7.87
C VAL A 65 23.65 24.28 6.73
N GLY A 66 22.62 23.43 6.81
CA GLY A 66 22.30 22.44 5.76
C GLY A 66 22.09 23.03 4.37
N PHE A 67 22.13 22.19 3.34
CA PHE A 67 22.04 22.58 1.92
C PHE A 67 20.60 22.49 1.36
N GLY A 68 19.62 22.24 2.21
CA GLY A 68 18.23 22.13 1.83
C GLY A 68 17.64 20.74 2.08
N VAL A 69 16.63 20.39 1.30
CA VAL A 69 15.84 19.17 1.44
C VAL A 69 15.98 18.31 0.18
N SER A 70 16.28 17.02 0.36
CA SER A 70 16.14 16.00 -0.67
C SER A 70 14.76 15.36 -0.59
N MET A 71 14.13 15.17 -1.73
CA MET A 71 12.91 14.39 -1.86
C MET A 71 13.31 12.95 -2.20
N ASP A 72 13.17 12.04 -1.23
CA ASP A 72 13.67 10.67 -1.39
C ASP A 72 12.65 9.80 -2.14
N ARG A 73 11.41 9.73 -1.62
CA ARG A 73 10.34 8.95 -2.25
C ARG A 73 8.96 9.33 -1.74
N VAL A 74 7.94 8.86 -2.46
CA VAL A 74 6.55 8.86 -1.99
C VAL A 74 6.23 7.47 -1.48
N SER A 75 5.88 7.34 -0.21
CA SER A 75 5.52 6.09 0.44
C SER A 75 4.04 6.05 0.80
N GLN A 76 3.47 4.84 0.84
CA GLN A 76 2.12 4.61 1.35
C GLN A 76 2.17 4.33 2.85
N ILE A 77 1.27 4.97 3.60
CA ILE A 77 1.13 4.72 5.04
C ILE A 77 0.24 3.49 5.21
N ARG A 78 0.86 2.34 5.48
CA ARG A 78 0.19 1.07 5.74
C ARG A 78 0.55 0.55 7.12
N ASP A 79 -0.41 -0.11 7.75
CA ASP A 79 -0.16 -0.90 8.96
C ASP A 79 0.07 -2.37 8.54
N PRO A 80 1.31 -2.90 8.71
CA PRO A 80 1.62 -4.27 8.32
C PRO A 80 0.77 -5.31 9.04
N TYR A 81 0.37 -5.04 10.28
CA TYR A 81 -0.45 -5.95 11.06
C TYR A 81 -1.87 -6.07 10.49
N LEU A 82 -2.49 -4.93 10.16
CA LEU A 82 -3.80 -4.92 9.52
C LEU A 82 -3.77 -5.55 8.12
N ASP A 83 -2.71 -5.34 7.37
CA ASP A 83 -2.52 -5.97 6.05
C ASP A 83 -2.47 -7.51 6.15
N ILE A 84 -1.79 -8.05 7.17
CA ILE A 84 -1.72 -9.50 7.42
C ILE A 84 -3.09 -10.03 7.81
N GLN A 85 -3.79 -9.38 8.74
CA GLN A 85 -5.13 -9.77 9.16
C GLN A 85 -6.14 -9.73 8.00
N TYR A 86 -6.12 -8.68 7.19
CA TYR A 86 -6.98 -8.57 6.03
C TYR A 86 -6.76 -9.72 5.02
N ARG A 87 -5.50 -10.07 4.74
CA ARG A 87 -5.17 -11.19 3.84
C ARG A 87 -5.64 -12.53 4.39
N SER A 88 -5.44 -12.78 5.70
CA SER A 88 -5.91 -13.98 6.36
C SER A 88 -7.43 -14.09 6.27
N GLN A 89 -8.14 -13.03 6.65
CA GLN A 89 -9.61 -13.00 6.62
C GLN A 89 -10.16 -13.14 5.19
N SER A 90 -9.50 -12.53 4.21
CA SER A 90 -9.89 -12.64 2.80
C SER A 90 -9.67 -14.07 2.26
N ALA A 91 -8.60 -14.74 2.69
CA ALA A 91 -8.36 -16.14 2.35
C ALA A 91 -9.42 -17.08 2.94
N ASP A 92 -9.78 -16.89 4.22
CA ASP A 92 -10.81 -17.67 4.90
C ASP A 92 -12.19 -17.47 4.26
N CYS A 93 -12.53 -16.23 3.92
CA CYS A 93 -13.75 -15.91 3.19
C CYS A 93 -13.79 -16.57 1.80
N SER A 94 -12.68 -16.55 1.08
CA SER A 94 -12.58 -17.19 -0.23
C SER A 94 -12.69 -18.71 -0.13
N TYR A 95 -12.10 -19.31 0.91
CA TYR A 95 -12.21 -20.74 1.18
C TYR A 95 -13.63 -21.15 1.49
N THR A 96 -14.31 -20.45 2.39
CA THR A 96 -15.71 -20.74 2.76
C THR A 96 -16.66 -20.56 1.58
N ASN A 97 -16.46 -19.54 0.74
CA ASN A 97 -17.26 -19.33 -0.46
C ASN A 97 -17.07 -20.47 -1.48
N ARG A 98 -15.86 -20.97 -1.65
CA ARG A 98 -15.57 -22.14 -2.53
C ARG A 98 -16.21 -23.40 -1.98
N LEU A 99 -16.13 -23.61 -0.66
CA LEU A 99 -16.77 -24.76 0.00
C LEU A 99 -18.29 -24.72 -0.19
N GLN A 100 -18.89 -23.55 0.02
CA GLN A 100 -20.33 -23.37 -0.19
C GLN A 100 -20.74 -23.63 -1.66
N THR A 101 -19.94 -23.14 -2.60
CA THR A 101 -20.19 -23.41 -4.02
C THR A 101 -20.11 -24.91 -4.34
N ALA A 102 -19.11 -25.60 -3.78
CA ALA A 102 -18.96 -27.04 -3.96
C ALA A 102 -20.13 -27.83 -3.35
N LEU A 103 -20.56 -27.46 -2.14
CA LEU A 103 -21.72 -28.07 -1.48
C LEU A 103 -23.01 -27.81 -2.25
N ASN A 104 -23.21 -26.60 -2.76
CA ASN A 104 -24.38 -26.28 -3.59
C ASN A 104 -24.37 -27.09 -4.91
N SER A 105 -23.19 -27.30 -5.51
CA SER A 105 -23.06 -28.14 -6.71
C SER A 105 -23.37 -29.60 -6.39
N LEU A 106 -22.89 -30.11 -5.26
CA LEU A 106 -23.19 -31.46 -4.79
C LEU A 106 -24.67 -31.61 -4.48
N SER A 107 -25.27 -30.64 -3.80
CA SER A 107 -26.71 -30.62 -3.51
C SER A 107 -27.55 -30.68 -4.79
N LYS A 108 -27.15 -29.95 -5.84
CA LYS A 108 -27.85 -29.99 -7.13
C LYS A 108 -27.76 -31.35 -7.83
N VAL A 109 -26.65 -32.07 -7.66
CA VAL A 109 -26.49 -33.41 -8.22
C VAL A 109 -27.32 -34.43 -7.47
N LEU A 110 -27.48 -34.24 -6.15
CA LEU A 110 -28.27 -35.12 -5.27
C LEU A 110 -29.76 -34.74 -5.20
N ASP A 111 -30.13 -33.59 -5.77
CA ASP A 111 -31.53 -33.12 -5.76
C ASP A 111 -32.36 -33.98 -6.71
N GLU A 112 -33.21 -34.85 -6.13
CA GLU A 112 -34.08 -35.77 -6.83
C GLU A 112 -35.22 -35.08 -7.59
N THR A 113 -35.48 -33.79 -7.33
CA THR A 113 -36.59 -33.07 -7.97
C THR A 113 -36.25 -32.49 -9.34
N THR A 114 -34.96 -32.23 -9.60
CA THR A 114 -34.51 -31.55 -10.84
C THR A 114 -33.93 -32.52 -11.90
N ILE A 115 -33.41 -33.65 -11.48
CA ILE A 115 -32.86 -34.68 -12.36
C ILE A 115 -33.60 -35.98 -11.97
N SER A 116 -33.95 -36.82 -12.98
CA SER A 116 -34.48 -38.16 -12.73
C SER A 116 -33.49 -38.89 -11.82
N GLY A 117 -33.71 -38.75 -10.53
CA GLY A 117 -32.73 -38.97 -9.49
C GLY A 117 -32.35 -40.45 -9.36
N ILE A 118 -31.46 -40.68 -8.41
CA ILE A 118 -30.98 -42.02 -8.01
C ILE A 118 -32.13 -43.01 -7.86
N ARG A 119 -33.28 -42.56 -7.40
CA ARG A 119 -34.52 -43.35 -7.24
C ARG A 119 -35.00 -43.92 -8.59
N LYS A 120 -35.05 -43.08 -9.63
CA LYS A 120 -35.44 -43.51 -10.98
C LYS A 120 -34.45 -44.47 -11.59
N ALA A 121 -33.14 -44.29 -11.30
CA ALA A 121 -32.12 -45.22 -11.70
C ALA A 121 -32.25 -46.58 -11.00
N PHE A 122 -32.60 -46.59 -9.71
CA PHE A 122 -32.93 -47.83 -8.98
C PHE A 122 -34.19 -48.48 -9.48
N ASP A 123 -35.27 -47.74 -9.74
CA ASP A 123 -36.52 -48.27 -10.28
C ASP A 123 -36.32 -48.91 -11.67
N ASN A 124 -35.44 -48.31 -12.51
CA ASN A 124 -35.10 -48.89 -13.79
C ASN A 124 -34.31 -50.19 -13.67
N ILE A 125 -33.45 -50.35 -12.66
CA ILE A 125 -32.68 -51.58 -12.42
C ILE A 125 -33.60 -52.67 -11.86
N GLN A 126 -34.62 -52.30 -11.08
CA GLN A 126 -35.53 -53.28 -10.50
C GLN A 126 -36.65 -53.75 -11.46
N SER A 127 -36.88 -52.97 -12.53
CA SER A 127 -37.85 -53.28 -13.58
C SER A 127 -37.29 -54.09 -14.76
N THR A 128 -35.99 -54.39 -14.73
CA THR A 128 -35.32 -55.26 -15.72
C THR A 128 -35.09 -56.62 -15.14
#